data_c91585e47a05d168cedac344d5648001
#
_entry.id   c91585e47a05d168cedac344d5648001
#
_cell.length_a   1.000
_cell.length_b   1.000
_cell.length_c   1.000
_cell.angle_alpha   90.00
_cell.angle_beta   90.00
_cell.angle_gamma   90.00
#
_symmetry.space_group_name_H-M   'P 1'
#
loop_
_entity.id
_entity.type
_entity.pdbx_description
1 polymer ?
#
loop_
_entity_poly.entity_id
_entity_poly.type
_entity_poly.pdbx_seq_one_letter_code
_entity_poly.pdbx_strand_id
1 'polypeptide(L)'
;MPNEEVKIDIGDVELEEAKEPKKKDKKKGVSEKEYNKVLEAYSKLEDQYTKALSTAAHYKNLQERYQKDYDTMMKYRSQAVMENLISSLDSFQLALKFDAPTKEAQNYKIGFEFIYKMMLEALGNEGMVVVTPNVGEEFDSTKHQVMEVVETENENDVNKICEVMLNGYMLKDRVIRPASVKIYKLKEKEEVVEETTNEFAN
;
A
#
# COMPACT_ATOMS: atom_id res chain seq x y z
N MET A 1 7.42 -25.43 10.10
CA MET A 1 6.64 -25.98 11.24
C MET A 1 5.21 -25.97 10.78
N PRO A 2 4.53 -27.14 10.63
CA PRO A 2 3.15 -27.18 10.16
C PRO A 2 2.21 -26.64 11.24
N ASN A 3 1.31 -25.79 10.79
CA ASN A 3 0.25 -25.17 11.56
C ASN A 3 -0.75 -26.28 11.91
N GLU A 4 -0.77 -26.75 13.14
CA GLU A 4 -1.87 -27.54 13.66
C GLU A 4 -3.07 -26.62 13.82
N GLU A 5 -4.00 -26.73 12.88
CA GLU A 5 -5.34 -26.14 13.05
C GLU A 5 -6.00 -26.83 14.24
N VAL A 6 -6.05 -26.14 15.37
CA VAL A 6 -6.90 -26.53 16.48
C VAL A 6 -8.34 -26.32 16.02
N LYS A 7 -8.92 -27.35 15.42
CA LYS A 7 -10.36 -27.46 15.22
C LYS A 7 -10.99 -27.58 16.60
N ILE A 8 -11.52 -26.49 17.12
CA ILE A 8 -12.45 -26.55 18.23
C ILE A 8 -13.74 -27.16 17.67
N ASP A 9 -13.88 -28.46 17.87
CA ASP A 9 -15.11 -29.19 17.58
C ASP A 9 -16.18 -28.67 18.56
N ILE A 10 -16.99 -27.75 18.10
CA ILE A 10 -18.23 -27.38 18.79
C ILE A 10 -19.20 -28.47 18.39
N GLY A 11 -19.07 -29.64 19.05
CA GLY A 11 -20.00 -30.73 18.88
C GLY A 11 -21.44 -30.21 18.97
N ASP A 12 -22.25 -30.65 18.03
CA ASP A 12 -23.69 -30.41 18.01
C ASP A 12 -24.26 -30.69 19.39
N VAL A 13 -24.52 -29.64 20.17
CA VAL A 13 -25.28 -29.74 21.40
C VAL A 13 -26.70 -29.94 20.93
N GLU A 14 -27.07 -31.20 20.71
CA GLU A 14 -28.47 -31.60 20.61
C GLU A 14 -29.19 -31.09 21.85
N LEU A 15 -30.06 -30.14 21.67
CA LEU A 15 -31.04 -29.75 22.68
C LEU A 15 -31.94 -30.94 22.90
N GLU A 16 -31.60 -31.82 23.88
CA GLU A 16 -32.55 -32.83 24.36
C GLU A 16 -33.80 -32.09 24.84
N GLU A 17 -34.87 -32.25 24.08
CA GLU A 17 -36.22 -31.86 24.51
C GLU A 17 -36.47 -32.44 25.90
N ALA A 18 -36.50 -31.61 26.90
CA ALA A 18 -36.82 -32.00 28.27
C ALA A 18 -38.22 -32.61 28.28
N LYS A 19 -38.27 -33.95 28.42
CA LYS A 19 -39.50 -34.67 28.66
C LYS A 19 -40.20 -34.10 29.88
N GLU A 20 -41.45 -33.64 29.72
CA GLU A 20 -42.29 -33.17 30.82
C GLU A 20 -42.26 -34.17 32.00
N PRO A 21 -41.95 -33.75 33.23
CA PRO A 21 -42.00 -34.64 34.37
C PRO A 21 -43.44 -35.00 34.73
N LYS A 22 -43.74 -36.30 34.72
CA LYS A 22 -45.01 -36.83 35.18
C LYS A 22 -45.34 -36.31 36.59
N LYS A 23 -46.48 -35.60 36.72
CA LYS A 23 -47.07 -35.12 37.96
C LYS A 23 -47.15 -36.22 38.98
N LYS A 24 -46.37 -36.15 40.05
CA LYS A 24 -46.63 -36.59 41.42
C LYS A 24 -45.38 -36.38 42.27
N ASP A 25 -45.22 -35.17 42.78
CA ASP A 25 -44.61 -35.00 44.11
C ASP A 25 -44.96 -33.61 44.63
N LYS A 26 -45.27 -33.53 45.90
CA LYS A 26 -45.76 -32.37 46.63
C LYS A 26 -44.79 -31.20 46.42
N LYS A 27 -45.26 -30.15 45.76
CA LYS A 27 -44.53 -28.88 45.60
C LYS A 27 -44.18 -28.31 46.97
N LYS A 28 -42.96 -28.51 47.48
CA LYS A 28 -42.35 -27.58 48.42
C LYS A 28 -42.11 -26.31 47.60
N GLY A 29 -42.89 -25.26 47.85
CA GLY A 29 -42.72 -23.99 47.16
C GLY A 29 -41.29 -23.50 47.42
N VAL A 30 -40.57 -23.21 46.31
CA VAL A 30 -39.25 -22.58 46.36
C VAL A 30 -39.42 -21.27 47.10
N SER A 31 -38.60 -21.03 48.15
CA SER A 31 -38.64 -19.77 48.92
C SER A 31 -38.38 -18.60 47.97
N GLU A 32 -39.14 -17.51 48.06
CA GLU A 32 -38.95 -16.30 47.28
C GLU A 32 -37.49 -15.78 47.31
N LYS A 33 -36.81 -15.96 48.44
CA LYS A 33 -35.39 -15.65 48.62
C LYS A 33 -34.46 -16.52 47.76
N GLU A 34 -34.79 -17.80 47.57
CA GLU A 34 -34.03 -18.73 46.73
C GLU A 34 -34.26 -18.43 45.26
N TYR A 35 -35.49 -18.10 44.90
CA TYR A 35 -35.83 -17.69 43.54
C TYR A 35 -35.08 -16.41 43.13
N ASN A 36 -35.07 -15.39 43.95
CA ASN A 36 -34.36 -14.14 43.71
C ASN A 36 -32.85 -14.34 43.63
N LYS A 37 -32.25 -15.21 44.44
CA LYS A 37 -30.83 -15.57 44.32
C LYS A 37 -30.47 -16.24 42.99
N VAL A 38 -31.35 -17.13 42.54
CA VAL A 38 -31.14 -17.80 41.23
C VAL A 38 -31.29 -16.79 40.12
N LEU A 39 -32.23 -15.87 40.17
CA LEU A 39 -32.42 -14.83 39.17
C LEU A 39 -31.22 -13.88 39.07
N GLU A 40 -30.68 -13.46 40.21
CA GLU A 40 -29.45 -12.65 40.31
C GLU A 40 -28.22 -13.40 39.74
N ALA A 41 -28.11 -14.70 40.05
CA ALA A 41 -27.04 -15.54 39.53
C ALA A 41 -27.13 -15.71 38.01
N TYR A 42 -28.37 -15.89 37.53
CA TYR A 42 -28.64 -16.01 36.08
C TYR A 42 -28.29 -14.70 35.33
N SER A 43 -28.73 -13.54 35.84
CA SER A 43 -28.40 -12.27 35.22
C SER A 43 -26.88 -12.00 35.19
N LYS A 44 -26.17 -12.34 36.28
CA LYS A 44 -24.70 -12.23 36.30
C LYS A 44 -24.01 -13.16 35.32
N LEU A 45 -24.54 -14.37 35.13
CA LEU A 45 -24.01 -15.35 34.17
C LEU A 45 -24.27 -14.86 32.75
N GLU A 46 -25.44 -14.30 32.45
CA GLU A 46 -25.80 -13.73 31.18
C GLU A 46 -24.88 -12.54 30.82
N ASP A 47 -24.61 -11.66 31.81
CA ASP A 47 -23.65 -10.56 31.63
C ASP A 47 -22.22 -11.07 31.37
N GLN A 48 -21.80 -12.11 32.06
CA GLN A 48 -20.49 -12.74 31.83
C GLN A 48 -20.41 -13.39 30.47
N TYR A 49 -21.46 -14.09 30.06
CA TYR A 49 -21.54 -14.74 28.75
C TYR A 49 -21.49 -13.72 27.62
N THR A 50 -22.27 -12.63 27.70
CA THR A 50 -22.27 -11.58 26.68
C THR A 50 -20.91 -10.86 26.59
N LYS A 51 -20.26 -10.62 27.73
CA LYS A 51 -18.88 -10.08 27.77
C LYS A 51 -17.88 -11.05 27.17
N ALA A 52 -17.98 -12.33 27.47
CA ALA A 52 -17.09 -13.34 26.91
C ALA A 52 -17.28 -13.45 25.40
N LEU A 53 -18.52 -13.43 24.91
CA LEU A 53 -18.84 -13.47 23.47
C LEU A 53 -18.29 -12.24 22.74
N SER A 54 -18.50 -11.04 23.30
CA SER A 54 -17.98 -9.80 22.71
C SER A 54 -16.45 -9.80 22.68
N THR A 55 -15.81 -10.30 23.73
CA THR A 55 -14.36 -10.43 23.82
C THR A 55 -13.82 -11.44 22.78
N ALA A 56 -14.49 -12.58 22.64
CA ALA A 56 -14.13 -13.58 21.63
C ALA A 56 -14.25 -13.03 20.19
N ALA A 57 -15.34 -12.30 19.91
CA ALA A 57 -15.51 -11.63 18.64
C ALA A 57 -14.43 -10.57 18.38
N HIS A 58 -14.06 -9.80 19.41
CA HIS A 58 -12.98 -8.83 19.33
C HIS A 58 -11.63 -9.49 19.00
N TYR A 59 -11.29 -10.56 19.70
CA TYR A 59 -10.04 -11.31 19.45
C TYR A 59 -10.02 -11.92 18.04
N LYS A 60 -11.13 -12.44 17.55
CA LYS A 60 -11.23 -12.96 16.19
C LYS A 60 -10.94 -11.86 15.16
N ASN A 61 -11.60 -10.71 15.29
CA ASN A 61 -11.36 -9.56 14.39
C ASN A 61 -9.91 -9.06 14.46
N LEU A 62 -9.33 -9.06 15.66
CA LEU A 62 -7.94 -8.68 15.88
C LEU A 62 -6.98 -9.66 15.22
N GLN A 63 -7.23 -10.96 15.34
CA GLN A 63 -6.45 -12.01 14.67
C GLN A 63 -6.49 -11.87 13.15
N GLU A 64 -7.69 -11.67 12.57
CA GLU A 64 -7.85 -11.44 11.13
C GLU A 64 -7.09 -10.20 10.65
N ARG A 65 -7.11 -9.13 11.45
CA ARG A 65 -6.35 -7.91 11.16
C ARG A 65 -4.84 -8.17 11.22
N TYR A 66 -4.36 -8.81 12.26
CA TYR A 66 -2.93 -9.16 12.38
C TYR A 66 -2.45 -10.03 11.23
N GLN A 67 -3.27 -10.97 10.76
CA GLN A 67 -2.91 -11.79 9.62
C GLN A 67 -2.75 -10.94 8.35
N LYS A 68 -3.68 -10.04 8.08
CA LYS A 68 -3.61 -9.11 6.93
C LYS A 68 -2.40 -8.17 7.02
N ASP A 69 -2.14 -7.64 8.20
CA ASP A 69 -1.00 -6.74 8.44
C ASP A 69 0.32 -7.51 8.25
N TYR A 70 0.40 -8.75 8.74
CA TYR A 70 1.56 -9.62 8.57
C TYR A 70 1.80 -9.94 7.08
N ASP A 71 0.77 -10.33 6.34
CA ASP A 71 0.86 -10.62 4.91
C ASP A 71 1.33 -9.37 4.13
N THR A 72 0.80 -8.21 4.48
CA THR A 72 1.21 -6.92 3.90
C THR A 72 2.67 -6.60 4.23
N MET A 73 3.08 -6.78 5.48
CA MET A 73 4.46 -6.57 5.91
C MET A 73 5.43 -7.52 5.20
N MET A 74 5.06 -8.80 5.06
CA MET A 74 5.85 -9.78 4.32
C MET A 74 5.92 -9.46 2.82
N LYS A 75 4.84 -8.93 2.25
CA LYS A 75 4.79 -8.52 0.84
C LYS A 75 5.77 -7.39 0.52
N TYR A 76 5.96 -6.45 1.45
CA TYR A 76 6.80 -5.25 1.25
C TYR A 76 8.05 -5.21 2.14
N ARG A 77 8.48 -6.36 2.68
CA ARG A 77 9.62 -6.46 3.62
C ARG A 77 10.93 -5.85 3.07
N SER A 78 11.14 -5.94 1.75
CA SER A 78 12.34 -5.43 1.08
C SER A 78 12.27 -3.94 0.72
N GLN A 79 11.13 -3.27 0.95
CA GLN A 79 10.91 -1.87 0.56
C GLN A 79 11.99 -0.93 1.13
N ALA A 80 12.27 -0.99 2.43
CA ALA A 80 13.22 -0.09 3.07
C ALA A 80 14.66 -0.26 2.53
N VAL A 81 15.06 -1.48 2.21
CA VAL A 81 16.37 -1.75 1.59
C VAL A 81 16.42 -1.17 0.18
N MET A 82 15.36 -1.35 -0.60
CA MET A 82 15.27 -0.83 -1.96
C MET A 82 15.30 0.71 -1.98
N GLU A 83 14.53 1.37 -1.10
CA GLU A 83 14.55 2.84 -0.98
C GLU A 83 15.95 3.38 -0.73
N ASN A 84 16.72 2.73 0.14
CA ASN A 84 18.09 3.13 0.44
C ASN A 84 19.07 2.86 -0.73
N LEU A 85 18.80 1.85 -1.56
CA LEU A 85 19.66 1.51 -2.70
C LEU A 85 19.39 2.37 -3.94
N ILE A 86 18.19 2.91 -4.10
CA ILE A 86 17.78 3.67 -5.31
C ILE A 86 18.76 4.80 -5.61
N SER A 87 19.17 5.59 -4.62
CA SER A 87 20.10 6.71 -4.83
C SER A 87 21.48 6.24 -5.31
N SER A 88 21.93 5.09 -4.84
CA SER A 88 23.19 4.48 -5.27
C SER A 88 23.07 3.95 -6.70
N LEU A 89 21.93 3.35 -7.05
CA LEU A 89 21.66 2.88 -8.42
C LEU A 89 21.61 4.05 -9.41
N ASP A 90 20.98 5.18 -9.05
CA ASP A 90 20.95 6.37 -9.89
C ASP A 90 22.35 6.93 -10.12
N SER A 91 23.15 7.04 -9.05
CA SER A 91 24.54 7.50 -9.15
C SER A 91 25.38 6.58 -10.02
N PHE A 92 25.16 5.28 -9.90
CA PHE A 92 25.85 4.28 -10.73
C PHE A 92 25.42 4.39 -12.19
N GLN A 93 24.12 4.53 -12.46
CA GLN A 93 23.60 4.74 -13.82
C GLN A 93 24.15 6.05 -14.43
N LEU A 94 24.24 7.11 -13.64
CA LEU A 94 24.81 8.37 -14.10
C LEU A 94 26.30 8.20 -14.46
N ALA A 95 27.06 7.49 -13.64
CA ALA A 95 28.48 7.21 -13.91
C ALA A 95 28.66 6.43 -15.22
N LEU A 96 27.73 5.52 -15.54
CA LEU A 96 27.76 4.74 -16.78
C LEU A 96 27.39 5.58 -18.02
N LYS A 97 26.77 6.75 -17.88
CA LYS A 97 26.44 7.66 -19.00
C LYS A 97 27.66 8.43 -19.50
N PHE A 98 28.73 8.57 -18.70
CA PHE A 98 29.93 9.25 -19.13
C PHE A 98 30.64 8.50 -20.24
N ASP A 99 31.23 9.26 -21.17
CA ASP A 99 32.00 8.71 -22.26
C ASP A 99 33.31 8.10 -21.76
N ALA A 100 33.68 6.96 -22.34
CA ALA A 100 34.93 6.28 -22.06
C ALA A 100 35.89 6.51 -23.25
N PRO A 101 36.89 7.41 -23.14
CA PRO A 101 37.69 7.84 -24.28
C PRO A 101 38.74 6.81 -24.70
N THR A 102 39.10 5.84 -23.86
CA THR A 102 40.09 4.81 -24.16
C THR A 102 39.44 3.42 -24.26
N LYS A 103 40.09 2.51 -25.01
CA LYS A 103 39.62 1.12 -25.13
C LYS A 103 39.56 0.40 -23.77
N GLU A 104 40.55 0.66 -22.90
CA GLU A 104 40.56 0.10 -21.56
C GLU A 104 39.37 0.61 -20.74
N ALA A 105 39.09 1.91 -20.79
CA ALA A 105 37.94 2.51 -20.10
C ALA A 105 36.61 1.95 -20.61
N GLN A 106 36.50 1.71 -21.95
CA GLN A 106 35.33 1.06 -22.55
C GLN A 106 35.14 -0.37 -22.05
N ASN A 107 36.20 -1.16 -21.94
CA ASN A 107 36.12 -2.51 -21.39
C ASN A 107 35.66 -2.52 -19.93
N TYR A 108 36.17 -1.61 -19.09
CA TYR A 108 35.70 -1.45 -17.71
C TYR A 108 34.22 -1.02 -17.66
N LYS A 109 33.80 -0.08 -18.52
CA LYS A 109 32.41 0.37 -18.61
C LYS A 109 31.47 -0.81 -18.91
N ILE A 110 31.81 -1.65 -19.88
CA ILE A 110 31.02 -2.85 -20.21
C ILE A 110 30.90 -3.78 -18.99
N GLY A 111 32.01 -3.98 -18.25
CA GLY A 111 32.01 -4.78 -17.02
C GLY A 111 31.08 -4.19 -15.94
N PHE A 112 31.11 -2.90 -15.74
CA PHE A 112 30.25 -2.19 -14.80
C PHE A 112 28.77 -2.18 -15.24
N GLU A 113 28.48 -2.05 -16.54
CA GLU A 113 27.11 -2.21 -17.07
C GLU A 113 26.55 -3.60 -16.80
N PHE A 114 27.38 -4.63 -16.91
CA PHE A 114 26.99 -6.00 -16.58
C PHE A 114 26.66 -6.14 -15.08
N ILE A 115 27.51 -5.60 -14.20
CA ILE A 115 27.25 -5.59 -12.75
C ILE A 115 25.95 -4.84 -12.43
N TYR A 116 25.73 -3.68 -13.05
CA TYR A 116 24.50 -2.91 -12.87
C TYR A 116 23.25 -3.71 -13.27
N LYS A 117 23.29 -4.41 -14.39
CA LYS A 117 22.20 -5.29 -14.83
C LYS A 117 21.95 -6.43 -13.83
N MET A 118 23.01 -7.07 -13.33
CA MET A 118 22.87 -8.10 -12.30
C MET A 118 22.23 -7.57 -11.01
N MET A 119 22.57 -6.34 -10.60
CA MET A 119 21.95 -5.71 -9.43
C MET A 119 20.45 -5.45 -9.67
N LEU A 120 20.07 -4.94 -10.85
CA LEU A 120 18.66 -4.74 -11.20
C LEU A 120 17.90 -6.06 -11.27
N GLU A 121 18.51 -7.11 -11.81
CA GLU A 121 17.91 -8.45 -11.85
C GLU A 121 17.69 -9.02 -10.44
N ALA A 122 18.67 -8.89 -9.56
CA ALA A 122 18.55 -9.34 -8.18
C ALA A 122 17.39 -8.60 -7.43
N LEU A 123 17.24 -7.30 -7.65
CA LEU A 123 16.13 -6.51 -7.10
C LEU A 123 14.81 -6.88 -7.78
N GLY A 124 14.83 -7.20 -9.07
CA GLY A 124 13.67 -7.70 -9.81
C GLY A 124 13.13 -9.02 -9.27
N ASN A 125 14.00 -9.93 -8.82
CA ASN A 125 13.62 -11.20 -8.20
C ASN A 125 12.84 -10.97 -6.87
N GLU A 126 13.12 -9.88 -6.17
CA GLU A 126 12.33 -9.44 -4.99
C GLU A 126 11.05 -8.68 -5.35
N GLY A 127 10.79 -8.47 -6.66
CA GLY A 127 9.59 -7.83 -7.18
C GLY A 127 9.72 -6.33 -7.45
N MET A 128 10.97 -5.81 -7.55
CA MET A 128 11.19 -4.43 -8.00
C MET A 128 11.01 -4.33 -9.53
N VAL A 129 10.32 -3.29 -9.96
CA VAL A 129 10.14 -2.95 -11.38
C VAL A 129 10.63 -1.54 -11.61
N VAL A 130 11.47 -1.37 -12.63
CA VAL A 130 11.93 -0.04 -13.07
C VAL A 130 10.85 0.57 -13.95
N VAL A 131 10.42 1.79 -13.64
CA VAL A 131 9.48 2.58 -14.43
C VAL A 131 10.27 3.61 -15.21
N THR A 132 10.42 3.36 -16.50
CA THR A 132 11.09 4.28 -17.44
C THR A 132 10.06 4.74 -18.46
N PRO A 133 9.42 5.91 -18.25
CA PRO A 133 8.48 6.44 -19.21
C PRO A 133 9.21 6.85 -20.52
N ASN A 134 8.48 6.84 -21.63
CA ASN A 134 9.02 7.26 -22.91
C ASN A 134 8.78 8.75 -23.14
N VAL A 135 9.68 9.39 -23.86
CA VAL A 135 9.47 10.76 -24.36
C VAL A 135 8.26 10.76 -25.30
N GLY A 136 7.32 11.69 -25.10
CA GLY A 136 6.05 11.78 -25.83
C GLY A 136 4.90 10.98 -25.19
N GLU A 137 5.15 10.21 -24.13
CA GLU A 137 4.12 9.53 -23.36
C GLU A 137 3.33 10.54 -22.52
N GLU A 138 2.05 10.26 -22.28
CA GLU A 138 1.21 11.10 -21.40
C GLU A 138 1.66 11.01 -19.96
N PHE A 139 1.62 12.14 -19.26
CA PHE A 139 1.94 12.22 -17.84
C PHE A 139 0.89 11.47 -17.00
N ASP A 140 1.35 10.52 -16.19
CA ASP A 140 0.54 9.79 -15.21
C ASP A 140 0.98 10.17 -13.77
N SER A 141 0.15 10.92 -13.06
CA SER A 141 0.44 11.38 -11.70
C SER A 141 0.63 10.25 -10.67
N THR A 142 0.22 9.02 -10.99
CA THR A 142 0.40 7.87 -10.10
C THR A 142 1.81 7.29 -10.18
N LYS A 143 2.51 7.49 -11.29
CA LYS A 143 3.84 6.91 -11.57
C LYS A 143 4.92 7.94 -11.84
N HIS A 144 4.54 9.16 -12.19
CA HIS A 144 5.47 10.20 -12.60
C HIS A 144 5.38 11.42 -11.68
N GLN A 145 6.51 12.09 -11.46
CA GLN A 145 6.63 13.34 -10.73
C GLN A 145 7.22 14.40 -11.65
N VAL A 146 6.51 15.50 -11.82
CA VAL A 146 7.00 16.65 -12.59
C VAL A 146 8.06 17.39 -11.79
N MET A 147 9.25 17.56 -12.36
CA MET A 147 10.35 18.35 -11.80
C MET A 147 10.44 19.70 -12.45
N GLU A 148 10.16 19.77 -13.76
CA GLU A 148 10.26 20.99 -14.55
C GLU A 148 9.21 20.99 -15.65
N VAL A 149 8.76 22.17 -16.02
CA VAL A 149 7.77 22.37 -17.09
C VAL A 149 8.46 23.15 -18.21
N VAL A 150 8.34 22.62 -19.43
CA VAL A 150 8.88 23.24 -20.65
C VAL A 150 7.71 23.81 -21.44
N GLU A 151 7.82 25.07 -21.84
CA GLU A 151 6.79 25.70 -22.68
C GLU A 151 6.81 25.14 -24.11
N THR A 152 5.62 24.89 -24.65
CA THR A 152 5.43 24.48 -26.04
C THR A 152 4.36 25.33 -26.71
N GLU A 153 4.49 25.53 -28.03
CA GLU A 153 3.46 26.16 -28.85
C GLU A 153 2.50 25.12 -29.48
N ASN A 154 2.83 23.83 -29.37
CA ASN A 154 2.08 22.75 -29.94
C ASN A 154 1.08 22.17 -28.91
N GLU A 155 -0.21 22.38 -29.13
CA GLU A 155 -1.28 21.88 -28.29
C GLU A 155 -1.29 20.34 -28.14
N ASN A 156 -0.82 19.62 -29.17
CA ASN A 156 -0.77 18.15 -29.14
C ASN A 156 0.28 17.58 -28.18
N ASP A 157 1.24 18.39 -27.72
CA ASP A 157 2.31 17.95 -26.83
C ASP A 157 2.06 18.31 -25.37
N VAL A 158 1.02 19.07 -25.10
CA VAL A 158 0.63 19.47 -23.74
C VAL A 158 0.41 18.24 -22.86
N ASN A 159 0.94 18.27 -21.64
CA ASN A 159 0.96 17.18 -20.66
C ASN A 159 1.71 15.91 -21.09
N LYS A 160 2.49 15.96 -22.16
CA LYS A 160 3.40 14.87 -22.53
C LYS A 160 4.77 15.07 -21.91
N ILE A 161 5.45 13.94 -21.71
CA ILE A 161 6.81 13.89 -21.17
C ILE A 161 7.78 14.34 -22.25
N CYS A 162 8.55 15.40 -21.99
CA CYS A 162 9.59 15.87 -22.89
C CYS A 162 10.97 15.28 -22.56
N GLU A 163 11.23 15.00 -21.30
CA GLU A 163 12.49 14.41 -20.85
C GLU A 163 12.30 13.59 -19.59
N VAL A 164 13.02 12.46 -19.48
CA VAL A 164 13.10 11.64 -18.28
C VAL A 164 14.40 11.93 -17.56
N MET A 165 14.30 12.54 -16.38
CA MET A 165 15.46 12.89 -15.57
C MET A 165 15.96 11.72 -14.74
N LEU A 166 15.04 11.05 -14.02
CA LEU A 166 15.32 9.89 -13.17
C LEU A 166 14.24 8.82 -13.37
N ASN A 167 14.68 7.58 -13.40
CA ASN A 167 13.78 6.44 -13.46
C ASN A 167 12.94 6.32 -12.18
N GLY A 168 11.70 5.87 -12.33
CA GLY A 168 10.86 5.47 -11.22
C GLY A 168 11.11 4.02 -10.83
N TYR A 169 10.66 3.65 -9.62
CA TYR A 169 10.76 2.29 -9.11
C TYR A 169 9.47 1.91 -8.40
N MET A 170 9.00 0.70 -8.69
CA MET A 170 7.85 0.09 -8.03
C MET A 170 8.29 -1.21 -7.36
N LEU A 171 7.67 -1.54 -6.23
CA LEU A 171 7.76 -2.86 -5.61
C LEU A 171 6.40 -3.53 -5.71
N LYS A 172 6.30 -4.51 -6.57
CA LYS A 172 5.05 -5.19 -6.90
C LYS A 172 4.00 -4.18 -7.42
N ASP A 173 2.99 -3.87 -6.62
CA ASP A 173 1.90 -2.93 -6.92
C ASP A 173 2.07 -1.54 -6.28
N ARG A 174 3.15 -1.31 -5.52
CA ARG A 174 3.41 -0.06 -4.80
C ARG A 174 4.52 0.75 -5.47
N VAL A 175 4.26 2.02 -5.74
CA VAL A 175 5.31 2.96 -6.18
C VAL A 175 6.19 3.28 -4.98
N ILE A 176 7.49 2.96 -5.08
CA ILE A 176 8.51 3.34 -4.10
C ILE A 176 8.99 4.76 -4.38
N ARG A 177 9.28 5.04 -5.66
CA ARG A 177 9.67 6.36 -6.12
C ARG A 177 9.10 6.59 -7.53
N PRO A 178 8.35 7.66 -7.75
CA PRO A 178 7.87 8.01 -9.08
C PRO A 178 9.04 8.38 -10.01
N ALA A 179 8.88 8.22 -11.32
CA ALA A 179 9.84 8.68 -12.29
C ALA A 179 9.82 10.22 -12.34
N SER A 180 10.99 10.84 -12.25
CA SER A 180 11.12 12.30 -12.36
C SER A 180 11.20 12.70 -13.82
N VAL A 181 10.24 13.51 -14.26
CA VAL A 181 10.08 13.90 -15.66
C VAL A 181 9.92 15.41 -15.83
N LYS A 182 10.25 15.88 -17.03
CA LYS A 182 9.83 17.20 -17.51
C LYS A 182 8.63 17.01 -18.43
N ILE A 183 7.66 17.91 -18.35
CA ILE A 183 6.46 17.88 -19.18
C ILE A 183 6.33 19.18 -19.99
N TYR A 184 5.61 19.09 -21.10
CA TYR A 184 5.23 20.27 -21.85
C TYR A 184 3.99 20.94 -21.28
N LYS A 185 4.00 22.27 -21.17
CA LYS A 185 2.86 23.13 -20.87
C LYS A 185 2.70 24.12 -22.02
N LEU A 186 1.46 24.44 -22.36
CA LEU A 186 1.17 25.44 -23.39
C LEU A 186 1.71 26.80 -22.92
N LYS A 187 2.42 27.49 -23.81
CA LYS A 187 2.87 28.87 -23.58
C LYS A 187 1.65 29.76 -23.39
N GLU A 188 1.53 30.39 -22.26
CA GLU A 188 0.48 31.41 -22.02
C GLU A 188 0.80 32.60 -22.94
N LYS A 189 -0.14 32.96 -23.81
CA LYS A 189 -0.07 34.19 -24.57
C LYS A 189 -0.19 35.33 -23.55
N GLU A 190 0.88 36.11 -23.37
CA GLU A 190 0.78 37.38 -22.65
C GLU A 190 -0.28 38.22 -23.39
N GLU A 191 -1.46 38.39 -22.80
CA GLU A 191 -2.39 39.42 -23.23
C GLU A 191 -1.70 40.77 -22.93
N VAL A 192 -1.19 41.40 -24.01
CA VAL A 192 -0.74 42.77 -23.94
C VAL A 192 -1.98 43.60 -23.61
N VAL A 193 -2.11 43.97 -22.34
CA VAL A 193 -3.07 44.98 -21.93
C VAL A 193 -2.58 46.28 -22.53
N GLU A 194 -3.10 46.67 -23.71
CA GLU A 194 -3.00 48.00 -24.24
C GLU A 194 -3.62 48.96 -23.21
N GLU A 195 -2.75 49.62 -22.42
CA GLU A 195 -3.15 50.82 -21.68
C GLU A 195 -3.62 51.86 -22.70
N THR A 196 -4.93 51.95 -22.87
CA THR A 196 -5.58 53.08 -23.50
C THR A 196 -5.33 54.31 -22.60
N THR A 197 -4.24 54.99 -22.86
CA THR A 197 -4.06 56.39 -22.38
C THR A 197 -5.15 57.26 -22.98
N ASN A 198 -6.26 57.42 -22.26
CA ASN A 198 -7.21 58.49 -22.54
C ASN A 198 -6.55 59.82 -22.17
N GLU A 199 -6.03 60.50 -23.19
CA GLU A 199 -5.85 61.95 -23.17
C GLU A 199 -7.17 62.65 -22.97
N PHE A 200 -7.36 63.14 -21.77
CA PHE A 200 -8.31 64.27 -21.56
C PHE A 200 -7.47 65.53 -21.49
N ALA A 201 -7.22 66.13 -22.66
CA ALA A 201 -6.94 67.56 -22.78
C ALA A 201 -8.30 68.29 -23.00
N ASN A 202 -8.74 69.04 -22.00
CA ASN A 202 -9.21 70.43 -22.11
C ASN A 202 -9.83 70.89 -20.80
#